data_f59c35ac3c087acc1c2b6de1b27ad167
#
_entry.id   f59c35ac3c087acc1c2b6de1b27ad167
#
_cell.length_a   1.000
_cell.length_b   1.000
_cell.length_c   1.000
_cell.angle_alpha   90.00
_cell.angle_beta   90.00
_cell.angle_gamma   90.00
#
_symmetry.space_group_name_H-M   'P 1'
#
loop_
_entity.id
_entity.type
_entity.pdbx_description
1 polymer ?
#
loop_
_entity_poly.entity_id
_entity_poly.type
_entity_poly.pdbx_seq_one_letter_code
_entity_poly.pdbx_strand_id
1 'polypeptide(L)'
;MGLLANNAEVVGGSIMYRGEDLLKKTEKEMQEIRGKDIAMIFQDPMTSLDPTMKIGRQIAEPLMIHKNVDKKKAWAQALEILKLVGIADAEERINDYPHQFSGGQRQRIVIAIALVCYPEILIADEPTTALDVTIQAQILNLMKELQQKIETSIIFITHDLGVVAGMADRVAVMYAGQIIEYGTVDEIFYNPKHPYTWGLLNSMPTLSSTKLEAIPGTPPDLLDPPKGDPFAARNPYAMKIDAEKQPPFFKVSDTH
;
A
#
# COMPACT_ATOMS: atom_id res chain seq x y z
N MET A 1 9.02 1.63 -8.08
CA MET A 1 8.14 1.97 -9.25
C MET A 1 8.75 3.08 -10.13
N GLY A 2 9.70 3.88 -9.65
CA GLY A 2 10.32 4.98 -10.43
C GLY A 2 9.33 6.10 -10.80
N LEU A 3 8.33 6.33 -9.97
CA LEU A 3 7.30 7.37 -10.17
C LEU A 3 7.61 8.64 -9.37
N LEU A 4 8.90 8.95 -9.23
CA LEU A 4 9.33 10.14 -8.51
C LEU A 4 9.01 11.41 -9.30
N ALA A 5 8.70 12.48 -8.58
CA ALA A 5 8.56 13.80 -9.18
C ALA A 5 9.92 14.28 -9.75
N ASN A 6 9.89 15.20 -10.70
CA ASN A 6 11.11 15.70 -11.38
C ASN A 6 12.14 16.36 -10.44
N ASN A 7 11.72 16.76 -9.25
CA ASN A 7 12.55 17.36 -8.20
C ASN A 7 12.99 16.36 -7.12
N ALA A 8 12.75 15.06 -7.33
CA ALA A 8 13.11 14.00 -6.40
C ALA A 8 14.19 13.09 -7.00
N GLU A 9 15.18 12.74 -6.19
CA GLU A 9 16.33 11.91 -6.58
C GLU A 9 16.54 10.78 -5.58
N VAL A 10 16.95 9.61 -6.08
CA VAL A 10 17.39 8.49 -5.24
C VAL A 10 18.86 8.65 -4.97
N VAL A 11 19.22 9.01 -3.74
CA VAL A 11 20.61 9.29 -3.35
C VAL A 11 21.41 8.04 -2.98
N GLY A 12 20.77 6.88 -2.80
CA GLY A 12 21.48 5.64 -2.45
C GLY A 12 20.52 4.47 -2.17
N GLY A 13 21.11 3.34 -1.81
CA GLY A 13 20.39 2.10 -1.51
C GLY A 13 20.19 1.20 -2.74
N SER A 14 19.40 0.15 -2.57
CA SER A 14 19.02 -0.79 -3.63
C SER A 14 17.61 -1.34 -3.40
N ILE A 15 16.91 -1.67 -4.46
CA ILE A 15 15.60 -2.35 -4.42
C ILE A 15 15.73 -3.62 -5.24
N MET A 16 15.92 -4.75 -4.54
CA MET A 16 16.15 -6.03 -5.19
C MET A 16 14.84 -6.74 -5.51
N TYR A 17 14.65 -7.10 -6.77
CA TYR A 17 13.55 -7.93 -7.25
C TYR A 17 14.08 -9.02 -8.15
N ARG A 18 13.80 -10.29 -7.85
CA ARG A 18 14.33 -11.47 -8.57
C ARG A 18 15.85 -11.45 -8.78
N GLY A 19 16.60 -10.91 -7.82
CA GLY A 19 18.07 -10.81 -7.88
C GLY A 19 18.60 -9.64 -8.69
N GLU A 20 17.75 -8.79 -9.24
CA GLU A 20 18.11 -7.58 -9.99
C GLU A 20 17.73 -6.31 -9.22
N ASP A 21 18.58 -5.29 -9.30
CA ASP A 21 18.34 -4.00 -8.67
C ASP A 21 17.44 -3.13 -9.56
N LEU A 22 16.21 -2.86 -9.12
CA LEU A 22 15.25 -2.05 -9.86
C LEU A 22 15.72 -0.60 -10.09
N LEU A 23 16.58 -0.07 -9.20
CA LEU A 23 17.09 1.30 -9.33
C LEU A 23 18.07 1.46 -10.51
N LYS A 24 18.65 0.35 -10.99
CA LYS A 24 19.58 0.34 -12.13
C LYS A 24 18.89 0.08 -13.48
N LYS A 25 17.59 -0.22 -13.45
CA LYS A 25 16.85 -0.50 -14.68
C LYS A 25 16.53 0.77 -15.44
N THR A 26 16.61 0.66 -16.77
CA THR A 26 16.13 1.70 -17.68
C THR A 26 14.62 1.82 -17.64
N GLU A 27 14.08 2.96 -18.09
CA GLU A 27 12.64 3.16 -18.15
C GLU A 27 11.92 2.09 -18.99
N LYS A 28 12.53 1.64 -20.07
CA LYS A 28 11.99 0.56 -20.92
C LYS A 28 11.88 -0.77 -20.16
N GLU A 29 12.92 -1.14 -19.39
CA GLU A 29 12.90 -2.34 -18.56
C GLU A 29 11.90 -2.22 -17.42
N MET A 30 11.74 -1.02 -16.84
CA MET A 30 10.72 -0.78 -15.82
C MET A 30 9.29 -0.87 -16.36
N GLN A 31 9.04 -0.47 -17.62
CA GLN A 31 7.75 -0.64 -18.29
C GLN A 31 7.35 -2.12 -18.44
N GLU A 32 8.33 -3.02 -18.62
CA GLU A 32 8.07 -4.47 -18.67
C GLU A 32 7.64 -5.05 -17.32
N ILE A 33 8.03 -4.41 -16.22
CA ILE A 33 7.74 -4.86 -14.84
C ILE A 33 6.44 -4.25 -14.31
N ARG A 34 6.23 -2.93 -14.57
CA ARG A 34 5.05 -2.20 -14.10
C ARG A 34 3.78 -2.74 -14.70
N GLY A 35 2.80 -3.07 -13.83
CA GLY A 35 1.51 -3.63 -14.22
C GLY A 35 1.52 -5.11 -14.59
N LYS A 36 2.68 -5.69 -14.88
CA LYS A 36 2.86 -7.10 -15.19
C LYS A 36 3.30 -7.91 -13.96
N ASP A 37 4.43 -7.54 -13.38
CA ASP A 37 5.04 -8.24 -12.24
C ASP A 37 4.79 -7.49 -10.93
N ILE A 38 4.81 -6.17 -10.97
CA ILE A 38 4.52 -5.29 -9.82
C ILE A 38 3.43 -4.31 -10.24
N ALA A 39 2.27 -4.39 -9.58
CA ALA A 39 1.16 -3.46 -9.78
C ALA A 39 1.01 -2.53 -8.59
N MET A 40 0.30 -1.41 -8.78
CA MET A 40 0.06 -0.42 -7.72
C MET A 40 -1.37 0.10 -7.77
N ILE A 41 -1.99 0.20 -6.61
CA ILE A 41 -3.24 0.93 -6.38
C ILE A 41 -2.86 2.24 -5.67
N PHE A 42 -3.25 3.36 -6.26
CA PHE A 42 -3.00 4.69 -5.71
C PHE A 42 -4.11 5.11 -4.75
N GLN A 43 -3.81 6.08 -3.90
CA GLN A 43 -4.68 6.59 -2.84
C GLN A 43 -6.06 7.07 -3.33
N ASP A 44 -6.14 7.66 -4.52
CA ASP A 44 -7.40 8.21 -5.06
C ASP A 44 -7.89 7.41 -6.27
N PRO A 45 -8.98 6.62 -6.11
CA PRO A 45 -9.59 5.88 -7.22
C PRO A 45 -10.23 6.79 -8.28
N MET A 46 -10.53 8.05 -7.93
CA MET A 46 -11.18 8.99 -8.85
C MET A 46 -10.23 9.48 -9.93
N THR A 47 -8.95 9.63 -9.60
CA THR A 47 -7.90 10.06 -10.53
C THR A 47 -7.26 8.88 -11.27
N SER A 48 -7.48 7.65 -10.79
CA SER A 48 -6.89 6.44 -11.36
C SER A 48 -7.63 5.91 -12.59
N LEU A 49 -8.89 6.31 -12.81
CA LEU A 49 -9.70 5.89 -13.95
C LEU A 49 -9.84 7.02 -14.97
N ASP A 50 -9.62 6.72 -16.25
CA ASP A 50 -9.91 7.66 -17.34
C ASP A 50 -11.44 7.84 -17.48
N PRO A 51 -11.99 9.03 -17.19
CA PRO A 51 -13.44 9.26 -17.23
C PRO A 51 -14.04 9.18 -18.65
N THR A 52 -13.20 9.26 -19.69
CA THR A 52 -13.62 9.26 -21.10
C THR A 52 -13.54 7.86 -21.72
N MET A 53 -13.00 6.88 -21.00
CA MET A 53 -12.78 5.52 -21.48
C MET A 53 -13.70 4.52 -20.76
N LYS A 54 -14.27 3.58 -21.51
CA LYS A 54 -15.09 2.50 -20.95
C LYS A 54 -14.28 1.59 -20.04
N ILE A 55 -14.89 1.10 -18.97
CA ILE A 55 -14.24 0.27 -17.95
C ILE A 55 -13.59 -0.99 -18.54
N GLY A 56 -14.31 -1.71 -19.39
CA GLY A 56 -13.78 -2.92 -20.02
C GLY A 56 -12.50 -2.69 -20.82
N ARG A 57 -12.38 -1.53 -21.47
CA ARG A 57 -11.16 -1.16 -22.20
C ARG A 57 -10.00 -0.90 -21.26
N GLN A 58 -10.23 -0.18 -20.16
CA GLN A 58 -9.20 0.12 -19.17
C GLN A 58 -8.68 -1.16 -18.50
N ILE A 59 -9.55 -2.13 -18.20
CA ILE A 59 -9.15 -3.43 -17.62
C ILE A 59 -8.43 -4.31 -18.66
N ALA A 60 -8.86 -4.30 -19.93
CA ALA A 60 -8.27 -5.13 -20.97
C ALA A 60 -6.91 -4.62 -21.49
N GLU A 61 -6.64 -3.33 -21.36
CA GLU A 61 -5.44 -2.68 -21.91
C GLU A 61 -4.12 -3.27 -21.35
N PRO A 62 -3.95 -3.47 -20.01
CA PRO A 62 -2.74 -4.10 -19.49
C PRO A 62 -2.47 -5.51 -20.05
N LEU A 63 -3.52 -6.30 -20.30
CA LEU A 63 -3.39 -7.63 -20.90
C LEU A 63 -2.86 -7.56 -22.34
N MET A 64 -3.35 -6.61 -23.13
CA MET A 64 -2.88 -6.42 -24.51
C MET A 64 -1.43 -5.95 -24.55
N ILE A 65 -1.04 -5.06 -23.63
CA ILE A 65 0.32 -4.50 -23.56
C ILE A 65 1.31 -5.54 -23.03
N HIS A 66 1.01 -6.17 -21.88
CA HIS A 66 1.99 -6.99 -21.14
C HIS A 66 1.94 -8.48 -21.45
N LYS A 67 0.79 -9.01 -21.86
CA LYS A 67 0.60 -10.45 -22.15
C LYS A 67 0.47 -10.75 -23.63
N ASN A 68 0.51 -9.73 -24.50
CA ASN A 68 0.32 -9.85 -25.96
C ASN A 68 -0.96 -10.64 -26.34
N VAL A 69 -2.00 -10.49 -25.55
CA VAL A 69 -3.29 -11.17 -25.75
C VAL A 69 -4.10 -10.39 -26.78
N ASP A 70 -4.76 -11.08 -27.69
CA ASP A 70 -5.66 -10.43 -28.65
C ASP A 70 -6.85 -9.75 -27.93
N LYS A 71 -7.44 -8.75 -28.58
CA LYS A 71 -8.51 -7.91 -28.01
C LYS A 71 -9.70 -8.74 -27.52
N LYS A 72 -10.07 -9.82 -28.20
CA LYS A 72 -11.24 -10.66 -27.82
C LYS A 72 -10.95 -11.43 -26.52
N LYS A 73 -9.76 -12.01 -26.40
CA LYS A 73 -9.32 -12.71 -25.19
C LYS A 73 -9.12 -11.74 -24.04
N ALA A 74 -8.48 -10.57 -24.29
CA ALA A 74 -8.31 -9.53 -23.26
C ALA A 74 -9.66 -9.05 -22.72
N TRP A 75 -10.66 -8.89 -23.58
CA TRP A 75 -12.02 -8.52 -23.18
C TRP A 75 -12.70 -9.59 -22.33
N ALA A 76 -12.57 -10.86 -22.70
CA ALA A 76 -13.12 -11.97 -21.92
C ALA A 76 -12.47 -12.04 -20.51
N GLN A 77 -11.14 -11.90 -20.42
CA GLN A 77 -10.44 -11.85 -19.12
C GLN A 77 -10.80 -10.61 -18.30
N ALA A 78 -10.99 -9.47 -18.94
CA ALA A 78 -11.49 -8.25 -18.28
C ALA A 78 -12.89 -8.46 -17.66
N LEU A 79 -13.77 -9.19 -18.35
CA LEU A 79 -15.08 -9.55 -17.82
C LEU A 79 -14.98 -10.49 -16.62
N GLU A 80 -14.09 -11.50 -16.69
CA GLU A 80 -13.88 -12.44 -15.59
C GLU A 80 -13.37 -11.75 -14.33
N ILE A 81 -12.37 -10.88 -14.45
CA ILE A 81 -11.84 -10.15 -13.29
C ILE A 81 -12.88 -9.16 -12.74
N LEU A 82 -13.69 -8.54 -13.60
CA LEU A 82 -14.76 -7.63 -13.18
C LEU A 82 -15.83 -8.35 -12.36
N LYS A 83 -16.19 -9.58 -12.72
CA LYS A 83 -17.04 -10.47 -11.92
C LYS A 83 -16.37 -10.86 -10.61
N LEU A 84 -15.09 -11.18 -10.65
CA LEU A 84 -14.30 -11.61 -9.49
C LEU A 84 -14.23 -10.52 -8.41
N VAL A 85 -14.12 -9.24 -8.81
CA VAL A 85 -14.16 -8.11 -7.86
C VAL A 85 -15.58 -7.75 -7.42
N GLY A 86 -16.61 -8.50 -7.86
CA GLY A 86 -17.98 -8.37 -7.38
C GLY A 86 -18.75 -7.19 -7.97
N ILE A 87 -18.55 -6.86 -9.24
CA ILE A 87 -19.41 -5.93 -9.97
C ILE A 87 -20.62 -6.70 -10.47
N ALA A 88 -21.81 -6.34 -9.99
CA ALA A 88 -23.07 -6.91 -10.47
C ALA A 88 -23.30 -6.56 -11.95
N ASP A 89 -23.98 -7.44 -12.68
CA ASP A 89 -24.31 -7.27 -14.11
C ASP A 89 -23.09 -6.90 -14.97
N ALA A 90 -21.94 -7.54 -14.67
CA ALA A 90 -20.65 -7.22 -15.26
C ALA A 90 -20.65 -7.30 -16.80
N GLU A 91 -21.46 -8.20 -17.40
CA GLU A 91 -21.62 -8.35 -18.86
C GLU A 91 -22.15 -7.08 -19.54
N GLU A 92 -23.05 -6.38 -18.90
CA GLU A 92 -23.63 -5.13 -19.40
C GLU A 92 -22.72 -3.97 -19.00
N ARG A 93 -22.33 -3.93 -17.73
CA ARG A 93 -21.63 -2.81 -17.11
C ARG A 93 -20.16 -2.67 -17.53
N ILE A 94 -19.56 -3.69 -18.13
CA ILE A 94 -18.20 -3.60 -18.70
C ILE A 94 -18.10 -2.51 -19.79
N ASN A 95 -19.24 -2.13 -20.39
CA ASN A 95 -19.34 -1.08 -21.40
C ASN A 95 -19.62 0.32 -20.82
N ASP A 96 -19.80 0.43 -19.50
CA ASP A 96 -20.06 1.69 -18.81
C ASP A 96 -18.78 2.51 -18.62
N TYR A 97 -18.98 3.79 -18.29
CA TYR A 97 -17.92 4.73 -17.96
C TYR A 97 -17.77 4.88 -16.44
N PRO A 98 -16.57 5.33 -15.95
CA PRO A 98 -16.33 5.46 -14.51
C PRO A 98 -17.37 6.23 -13.72
N HIS A 99 -17.95 7.29 -14.28
CA HIS A 99 -18.94 8.13 -13.61
C HIS A 99 -20.27 7.42 -13.33
N GLN A 100 -20.54 6.28 -13.98
CA GLN A 100 -21.73 5.46 -13.76
C GLN A 100 -21.61 4.50 -12.57
N PHE A 101 -20.45 4.47 -11.89
CA PHE A 101 -20.15 3.61 -10.75
C PHE A 101 -20.04 4.41 -9.45
N SER A 102 -20.45 3.81 -8.32
CA SER A 102 -20.23 4.36 -6.99
C SER A 102 -18.73 4.36 -6.64
N GLY A 103 -18.33 5.09 -5.58
CA GLY A 103 -16.95 5.13 -5.10
C GLY A 103 -16.38 3.74 -4.82
N GLY A 104 -17.11 2.91 -4.08
CA GLY A 104 -16.69 1.53 -3.78
C GLY A 104 -16.62 0.63 -5.03
N GLN A 105 -17.50 0.83 -6.00
CA GLN A 105 -17.43 0.11 -7.28
C GLN A 105 -16.24 0.56 -8.12
N ARG A 106 -15.92 1.86 -8.15
CA ARG A 106 -14.69 2.36 -8.82
C ARG A 106 -13.44 1.79 -8.18
N GLN A 107 -13.38 1.70 -6.85
CA GLN A 107 -12.27 1.06 -6.16
C GLN A 107 -12.12 -0.41 -6.56
N ARG A 108 -13.21 -1.17 -6.65
CA ARG A 108 -13.19 -2.55 -7.15
C ARG A 108 -12.65 -2.64 -8.58
N ILE A 109 -13.00 -1.68 -9.43
CA ILE A 109 -12.51 -1.61 -10.82
C ILE A 109 -11.01 -1.29 -10.85
N VAL A 110 -10.52 -0.37 -10.02
CA VAL A 110 -9.07 -0.09 -9.88
C VAL A 110 -8.32 -1.32 -9.43
N ILE A 111 -8.85 -2.07 -8.46
CA ILE A 111 -8.30 -3.36 -8.02
C ILE A 111 -8.28 -4.36 -9.20
N ALA A 112 -9.36 -4.44 -9.99
CA ALA A 112 -9.42 -5.30 -11.16
C ALA A 112 -8.32 -4.97 -12.19
N ILE A 113 -8.10 -3.69 -12.48
CA ILE A 113 -7.04 -3.23 -13.39
C ILE A 113 -5.66 -3.62 -12.86
N ALA A 114 -5.41 -3.43 -11.55
CA ALA A 114 -4.14 -3.77 -10.93
C ALA A 114 -3.84 -5.28 -10.96
N LEU A 115 -4.87 -6.11 -10.82
CA LEU A 115 -4.73 -7.56 -10.69
C LEU A 115 -4.92 -8.35 -11.99
N VAL A 116 -5.40 -7.73 -13.07
CA VAL A 116 -5.76 -8.43 -14.32
C VAL A 116 -4.57 -9.15 -14.97
N CYS A 117 -3.35 -8.68 -14.74
CA CYS A 117 -2.12 -9.33 -15.20
C CYS A 117 -1.58 -10.37 -14.21
N TYR A 118 -2.24 -10.63 -13.09
CA TYR A 118 -1.77 -11.54 -12.03
C TYR A 118 -0.35 -11.19 -11.57
N PRO A 119 -0.14 -10.00 -11.01
CA PRO A 119 1.18 -9.56 -10.57
C PRO A 119 1.66 -10.35 -9.36
N GLU A 120 2.97 -10.53 -9.21
CA GLU A 120 3.56 -11.15 -8.02
C GLU A 120 3.49 -10.23 -6.80
N ILE A 121 3.58 -8.91 -7.03
CA ILE A 121 3.53 -7.90 -5.97
C ILE A 121 2.46 -6.86 -6.31
N LEU A 122 1.58 -6.61 -5.35
CA LEU A 122 0.62 -5.50 -5.38
C LEU A 122 1.00 -4.49 -4.29
N ILE A 123 1.30 -3.27 -4.68
CA ILE A 123 1.46 -2.14 -3.75
C ILE A 123 0.09 -1.45 -3.62
N ALA A 124 -0.46 -1.41 -2.42
CA ALA A 124 -1.74 -0.76 -2.13
C ALA A 124 -1.49 0.45 -1.22
N ASP A 125 -1.52 1.64 -1.81
CA ASP A 125 -1.25 2.90 -1.12
C ASP A 125 -2.57 3.53 -0.67
N GLU A 126 -2.88 3.40 0.62
CA GLU A 126 -4.12 3.86 1.26
C GLU A 126 -5.40 3.50 0.48
N PRO A 127 -5.61 2.25 0.06
CA PRO A 127 -6.63 1.89 -0.93
C PRO A 127 -8.07 2.08 -0.43
N THR A 128 -8.28 2.44 0.82
CA THR A 128 -9.60 2.56 1.44
C THR A 128 -9.89 3.93 2.08
N THR A 129 -8.95 4.87 2.03
CA THR A 129 -9.03 6.16 2.77
C THR A 129 -10.25 7.03 2.37
N ALA A 130 -10.68 6.95 1.12
CA ALA A 130 -11.83 7.74 0.62
C ALA A 130 -13.18 7.00 0.71
N LEU A 131 -13.25 5.88 1.44
CA LEU A 131 -14.44 5.03 1.52
C LEU A 131 -15.07 5.09 2.93
N ASP A 132 -16.38 4.90 3.02
CA ASP A 132 -17.03 4.68 4.30
C ASP A 132 -16.64 3.33 4.92
N VAL A 133 -16.79 3.20 6.25
CA VAL A 133 -16.31 2.06 7.03
C VAL A 133 -16.87 0.71 6.52
N THR A 134 -18.12 0.70 6.06
CA THR A 134 -18.75 -0.53 5.56
C THR A 134 -18.15 -0.97 4.23
N ILE A 135 -17.97 -0.04 3.32
CA ILE A 135 -17.33 -0.30 2.02
C ILE A 135 -15.84 -0.63 2.21
N GLN A 136 -15.16 0.07 3.12
CA GLN A 136 -13.77 -0.24 3.50
C GLN A 136 -13.63 -1.72 3.90
N ALA A 137 -14.46 -2.21 4.83
CA ALA A 137 -14.44 -3.61 5.26
C ALA A 137 -14.67 -4.59 4.09
N GLN A 138 -15.60 -4.27 3.19
CA GLN A 138 -15.86 -5.09 1.99
C GLN A 138 -14.65 -5.12 1.03
N ILE A 139 -13.97 -4.00 0.83
CA ILE A 139 -12.78 -3.92 -0.03
C ILE A 139 -11.61 -4.70 0.58
N LEU A 140 -11.39 -4.60 1.89
CA LEU A 140 -10.33 -5.34 2.58
C LEU A 140 -10.56 -6.86 2.50
N ASN A 141 -11.79 -7.32 2.73
CA ASN A 141 -12.14 -8.73 2.58
C ASN A 141 -11.93 -9.21 1.13
N LEU A 142 -12.36 -8.41 0.15
CA LEU A 142 -12.12 -8.70 -1.27
C LEU A 142 -10.62 -8.83 -1.57
N MET A 143 -9.79 -7.91 -1.10
CA MET A 143 -8.34 -7.97 -1.31
C MET A 143 -7.72 -9.22 -0.70
N LYS A 144 -8.16 -9.63 0.49
CA LYS A 144 -7.70 -10.87 1.14
C LYS A 144 -8.11 -12.11 0.37
N GLU A 145 -9.34 -12.18 -0.13
CA GLU A 145 -9.78 -13.28 -0.99
C GLU A 145 -9.00 -13.35 -2.31
N LEU A 146 -8.75 -12.19 -2.93
CA LEU A 146 -8.00 -12.11 -4.17
C LEU A 146 -6.53 -12.48 -3.97
N GLN A 147 -5.91 -12.04 -2.86
CA GLN A 147 -4.55 -12.42 -2.49
C GLN A 147 -4.37 -13.94 -2.49
N GLN A 148 -5.29 -14.66 -1.85
CA GLN A 148 -5.26 -16.12 -1.78
C GLN A 148 -5.49 -16.79 -3.13
N LYS A 149 -6.42 -16.26 -3.94
CA LYS A 149 -6.78 -16.82 -5.25
C LYS A 149 -5.71 -16.63 -6.32
N ILE A 150 -4.99 -15.50 -6.24
CA ILE A 150 -4.02 -15.07 -7.27
C ILE A 150 -2.58 -15.35 -6.81
N GLU A 151 -2.37 -15.69 -5.54
CA GLU A 151 -1.05 -15.92 -4.92
C GLU A 151 -0.13 -14.69 -5.04
N THR A 152 -0.69 -13.47 -4.89
CA THR A 152 0.05 -12.22 -4.93
C THR A 152 0.51 -11.79 -3.53
N SER A 153 1.70 -11.20 -3.43
CA SER A 153 2.16 -10.55 -2.20
C SER A 153 1.66 -9.11 -2.17
N ILE A 154 1.07 -8.67 -1.06
CA ILE A 154 0.56 -7.30 -0.93
C ILE A 154 1.45 -6.49 0.00
N ILE A 155 1.98 -5.37 -0.49
CA ILE A 155 2.58 -4.31 0.32
C ILE A 155 1.49 -3.29 0.60
N PHE A 156 0.95 -3.30 1.82
CA PHE A 156 -0.16 -2.45 2.21
C PHE A 156 0.35 -1.22 2.96
N ILE A 157 0.11 -0.02 2.44
CA ILE A 157 0.47 1.24 3.07
C ILE A 157 -0.80 1.85 3.65
N THR A 158 -0.81 2.11 4.95
CA THR A 158 -1.97 2.69 5.64
C THR A 158 -1.56 3.32 6.97
N HIS A 159 -2.34 4.28 7.42
CA HIS A 159 -2.28 4.84 8.77
C HIS A 159 -3.31 4.21 9.73
N ASP A 160 -4.17 3.32 9.25
CA ASP A 160 -5.22 2.67 10.03
C ASP A 160 -4.70 1.36 10.65
N LEU A 161 -4.43 1.39 11.96
CA LEU A 161 -3.94 0.23 12.71
C LEU A 161 -4.95 -0.93 12.75
N GLY A 162 -6.26 -0.64 12.67
CA GLY A 162 -7.30 -1.67 12.59
C GLY A 162 -7.19 -2.47 11.28
N VAL A 163 -6.89 -1.78 10.18
CA VAL A 163 -6.63 -2.41 8.89
C VAL A 163 -5.37 -3.27 8.96
N VAL A 164 -4.28 -2.75 9.54
CA VAL A 164 -3.02 -3.49 9.72
C VAL A 164 -3.26 -4.78 10.49
N ALA A 165 -3.94 -4.71 11.64
CA ALA A 165 -4.24 -5.87 12.47
C ALA A 165 -5.04 -6.97 11.74
N GLY A 166 -5.92 -6.57 10.79
CA GLY A 166 -6.78 -7.50 10.04
C GLY A 166 -6.16 -8.07 8.76
N MET A 167 -5.15 -7.40 8.20
CA MET A 167 -4.63 -7.71 6.86
C MET A 167 -3.18 -8.19 6.84
N ALA A 168 -2.33 -7.69 7.75
CA ALA A 168 -0.89 -7.88 7.65
C ALA A 168 -0.41 -9.16 8.34
N ASP A 169 0.56 -9.83 7.74
CA ASP A 169 1.37 -10.86 8.39
C ASP A 169 2.58 -10.23 9.11
N ARG A 170 3.15 -9.19 8.50
CA ARG A 170 4.31 -8.44 9.01
C ARG A 170 4.08 -6.94 8.90
N VAL A 171 4.64 -6.20 9.84
CA VAL A 171 4.45 -4.75 9.95
C VAL A 171 5.80 -4.05 9.99
N ALA A 172 5.95 -3.01 9.19
CA ALA A 172 7.03 -2.05 9.29
C ALA A 172 6.46 -0.70 9.77
N VAL A 173 6.79 -0.30 10.98
CA VAL A 173 6.40 0.99 11.53
C VAL A 173 7.36 2.05 11.03
N MET A 174 6.83 3.11 10.41
CA MET A 174 7.62 4.20 9.86
C MET A 174 7.43 5.49 10.65
N TYR A 175 8.50 6.23 10.85
CA TYR A 175 8.49 7.57 11.39
C TYR A 175 9.51 8.45 10.67
N ALA A 176 9.11 9.65 10.26
CA ALA A 176 9.99 10.61 9.58
C ALA A 176 10.79 9.99 8.40
N GLY A 177 10.14 9.15 7.59
CA GLY A 177 10.77 8.50 6.43
C GLY A 177 11.64 7.29 6.75
N GLN A 178 11.78 6.88 8.01
CA GLN A 178 12.59 5.75 8.44
C GLN A 178 11.73 4.62 9.01
N ILE A 179 12.12 3.37 8.76
CA ILE A 179 11.55 2.21 9.47
C ILE A 179 12.20 2.20 10.85
N ILE A 180 11.38 2.27 11.89
CA ILE A 180 11.82 2.33 13.29
C ILE A 180 11.56 1.03 14.05
N GLU A 181 10.61 0.23 13.59
CA GLU A 181 10.32 -1.08 14.15
C GLU A 181 9.77 -1.99 13.05
N TYR A 182 10.10 -3.27 13.09
CA TYR A 182 9.69 -4.27 12.12
C TYR A 182 9.48 -5.63 12.78
N GLY A 183 8.34 -6.27 12.56
CA GLY A 183 8.04 -7.55 13.17
C GLY A 183 6.79 -8.21 12.58
N THR A 184 6.38 -9.33 13.16
CA THR A 184 5.06 -9.90 12.90
C THR A 184 3.98 -8.97 13.46
N VAL A 185 2.74 -9.09 12.96
CA VAL A 185 1.63 -8.31 13.49
C VAL A 185 1.45 -8.51 14.99
N ASP A 186 1.59 -9.74 15.48
CA ASP A 186 1.47 -10.05 16.91
C ASP A 186 2.59 -9.39 17.75
N GLU A 187 3.83 -9.41 17.26
CA GLU A 187 4.95 -8.75 17.95
C GLU A 187 4.74 -7.24 18.06
N ILE A 188 4.34 -6.60 16.97
CA ILE A 188 4.12 -5.15 16.95
C ILE A 188 2.92 -4.73 17.80
N PHE A 189 1.82 -5.50 17.80
CA PHE A 189 0.61 -5.13 18.54
C PHE A 189 0.65 -5.52 20.03
N TYR A 190 1.30 -6.63 20.39
CA TYR A 190 1.27 -7.16 21.76
C TYR A 190 2.62 -7.05 22.50
N ASN A 191 3.72 -6.84 21.78
CA ASN A 191 5.05 -6.73 22.38
C ASN A 191 5.95 -5.69 21.69
N PRO A 192 5.42 -4.48 21.37
CA PRO A 192 6.19 -3.43 20.70
C PRO A 192 7.41 -3.01 21.53
N LYS A 193 8.47 -2.56 20.88
CA LYS A 193 9.72 -2.15 21.54
C LYS A 193 10.02 -0.67 21.38
N HIS A 194 9.59 -0.07 20.27
CA HIS A 194 9.87 1.34 20.02
C HIS A 194 8.83 2.25 20.71
N PRO A 195 9.24 3.32 21.44
CA PRO A 195 8.31 4.22 22.13
C PRO A 195 7.28 4.91 21.21
N TYR A 196 7.61 5.15 19.96
CA TYR A 196 6.63 5.66 18.99
C TYR A 196 5.51 4.65 18.73
N THR A 197 5.84 3.36 18.57
CA THR A 197 4.84 2.29 18.40
C THR A 197 3.93 2.19 19.63
N TRP A 198 4.48 2.32 20.84
CA TRP A 198 3.67 2.40 22.07
C TRP A 198 2.68 3.55 22.02
N GLY A 199 3.17 4.75 21.63
CA GLY A 199 2.33 5.93 21.50
C GLY A 199 1.23 5.76 20.44
N LEU A 200 1.52 5.15 19.30
CA LEU A 200 0.53 4.85 18.26
C LEU A 200 -0.56 3.92 18.79
N LEU A 201 -0.19 2.82 19.44
CA LEU A 201 -1.15 1.84 19.98
C LEU A 201 -1.97 2.43 21.12
N ASN A 202 -1.37 3.22 22.01
CA ASN A 202 -2.06 3.89 23.11
C ASN A 202 -3.00 5.02 22.65
N SER A 203 -2.77 5.57 21.45
CA SER A 203 -3.65 6.57 20.86
C SER A 203 -4.90 5.99 20.19
N MET A 204 -4.99 4.64 20.08
CA MET A 204 -6.17 3.99 19.52
C MET A 204 -7.37 4.12 20.48
N PRO A 205 -8.55 4.55 19.99
CA PRO A 205 -9.75 4.57 20.79
C PRO A 205 -10.18 3.13 21.15
N THR A 206 -10.28 2.83 22.42
CA THR A 206 -10.86 1.58 22.92
C THR A 206 -12.21 1.87 23.58
N LEU A 207 -13.10 0.88 23.65
CA LEU A 207 -14.43 1.03 24.28
C LEU A 207 -14.34 1.44 25.77
N SER A 208 -13.19 1.22 26.41
CA SER A 208 -12.93 1.53 27.81
C SER A 208 -12.08 2.79 28.04
N SER A 209 -11.53 3.38 26.96
CA SER A 209 -10.67 4.56 27.12
C SER A 209 -11.49 5.81 27.39
N THR A 210 -11.31 6.40 28.58
CA THR A 210 -11.92 7.69 28.97
C THR A 210 -11.13 8.88 28.44
N LYS A 211 -9.87 8.69 28.05
CA LYS A 211 -8.97 9.72 27.51
C LYS A 211 -7.99 9.09 26.52
N LEU A 212 -7.86 9.71 25.36
CA LEU A 212 -6.82 9.33 24.39
C LEU A 212 -5.49 9.97 24.79
N GLU A 213 -4.42 9.18 24.81
CA GLU A 213 -3.07 9.67 25.03
C GLU A 213 -2.43 10.03 23.69
N ALA A 214 -2.30 11.32 23.41
CA ALA A 214 -1.61 11.78 22.23
C ALA A 214 -0.09 11.73 22.42
N ILE A 215 0.66 11.37 21.36
CA ILE A 215 2.12 11.46 21.36
C ILE A 215 2.50 12.95 21.46
N PRO A 216 3.28 13.35 22.47
CA PRO A 216 3.61 14.77 22.70
C PRO A 216 4.48 15.36 21.59
N GLY A 217 4.46 16.69 21.46
CA GLY A 217 5.29 17.45 20.53
C GLY A 217 4.86 17.34 19.06
N THR A 218 5.65 17.92 18.18
CA THR A 218 5.44 17.93 16.73
C THR A 218 6.46 17.03 16.02
N PRO A 219 6.11 16.41 14.87
CA PRO A 219 7.08 15.73 14.04
C PRO A 219 8.24 16.66 13.62
N PRO A 220 9.44 16.11 13.35
CA PRO A 220 10.57 16.91 12.91
C PRO A 220 10.33 17.52 11.51
N ASP A 221 10.96 18.65 11.24
CA ASP A 221 11.03 19.19 9.90
C ASP A 221 11.97 18.31 9.04
N LEU A 222 11.44 17.75 7.95
CA LEU A 222 12.21 16.91 7.06
C LEU A 222 13.05 17.69 6.04
N LEU A 223 12.92 19.03 5.98
CA LEU A 223 13.83 19.89 5.21
C LEU A 223 15.17 20.06 5.93
N ASP A 224 15.16 20.00 7.28
CA ASP A 224 16.36 20.00 8.12
C ASP A 224 16.23 18.87 9.15
N PRO A 225 16.43 17.62 8.72
CA PRO A 225 16.21 16.47 9.59
C PRO A 225 17.25 16.41 10.72
N PRO A 226 16.86 15.98 11.92
CA PRO A 226 17.76 15.87 13.04
C PRO A 226 18.90 14.87 12.72
N LYS A 227 20.12 15.13 13.24
CA LYS A 227 21.29 14.26 13.04
C LYS A 227 21.13 12.89 13.70
N GLY A 228 20.45 12.87 14.84
CA GLY A 228 20.18 11.66 15.62
C GLY A 228 18.83 11.02 15.29
N ASP A 229 18.26 10.34 16.29
CA ASP A 229 16.94 9.72 16.17
C ASP A 229 15.87 10.80 15.90
N PRO A 230 15.09 10.71 14.80
CA PRO A 230 14.03 11.67 14.50
C PRO A 230 12.94 11.73 15.58
N PHE A 231 12.78 10.68 16.37
CA PHE A 231 11.82 10.62 17.45
C PHE A 231 12.36 11.14 18.79
N ALA A 232 13.67 11.36 18.94
CA ALA A 232 14.30 11.73 20.22
C ALA A 232 13.62 12.90 20.92
N ALA A 233 13.25 13.98 20.20
CA ALA A 233 12.60 15.14 20.79
C ALA A 233 11.20 14.89 21.37
N ARG A 234 10.55 13.77 20.99
CA ARG A 234 9.22 13.35 21.42
C ARG A 234 9.25 12.10 22.28
N ASN A 235 10.44 11.50 22.45
CA ASN A 235 10.65 10.28 23.20
C ASN A 235 10.96 10.61 24.67
N PRO A 236 10.08 10.31 25.64
CA PRO A 236 10.32 10.59 27.06
C PRO A 236 11.49 9.76 27.62
N TYR A 237 11.95 8.73 26.91
CA TYR A 237 13.06 7.87 27.29
C TYR A 237 14.35 8.18 26.55
N ALA A 238 14.38 9.26 25.73
CA ALA A 238 15.54 9.62 24.93
C ALA A 238 16.77 9.88 25.81
N MET A 239 17.88 9.35 25.37
CA MET A 239 19.21 9.62 25.93
C MET A 239 19.88 10.77 25.17
N LYS A 240 20.89 11.40 25.73
CA LYS A 240 21.64 12.49 25.06
C LYS A 240 22.23 12.06 23.72
N ILE A 241 22.66 10.80 23.61
CA ILE A 241 23.23 10.25 22.39
C ILE A 241 22.22 10.19 21.24
N ASP A 242 20.93 10.02 21.55
CA ASP A 242 19.88 9.91 20.55
C ASP A 242 19.66 11.23 19.78
N ALA A 243 20.04 12.35 20.37
CA ALA A 243 20.04 13.65 19.67
C ALA A 243 21.20 13.79 18.65
N GLU A 244 22.26 13.00 18.80
CA GLU A 244 23.50 13.14 18.03
C GLU A 244 23.69 12.03 17.01
N LYS A 245 23.20 10.81 17.30
CA LYS A 245 23.43 9.61 16.49
C LYS A 245 22.13 8.84 16.27
N GLN A 246 22.00 8.29 15.07
CA GLN A 246 20.93 7.37 14.72
C GLN A 246 21.09 6.07 15.54
N PRO A 247 20.03 5.57 16.20
CA PRO A 247 20.08 4.29 16.89
C PRO A 247 20.24 3.15 15.87
N PRO A 248 21.06 2.14 16.16
CA PRO A 248 21.13 0.96 15.32
C PRO A 248 19.87 0.09 15.49
N PHE A 249 19.59 -0.73 14.49
CA PHE A 249 18.58 -1.77 14.63
C PHE A 249 19.06 -2.86 15.59
N PHE A 250 18.22 -3.21 16.56
CA PHE A 250 18.44 -4.30 17.50
C PHE A 250 17.52 -5.47 17.14
N LYS A 251 18.08 -6.66 16.99
CA LYS A 251 17.31 -7.88 16.84
C LYS A 251 16.73 -8.30 18.19
N VAL A 252 15.40 -8.35 18.29
CA VAL A 252 14.68 -8.77 19.50
C VAL A 252 14.32 -10.26 19.44
N SER A 253 13.90 -10.73 18.29
CA SER A 253 13.59 -12.13 17.98
C SER A 253 14.06 -12.47 16.57
N ASP A 254 13.73 -13.64 16.04
CA ASP A 254 14.04 -13.97 14.65
C ASP A 254 13.20 -13.19 13.63
N THR A 255 12.09 -12.62 14.08
CA THR A 255 11.16 -11.87 13.24
C THR A 255 10.99 -10.41 13.64
N HIS A 256 11.56 -10.01 14.81
CA HIS A 256 11.44 -8.67 15.40
C HIS A 256 12.79 -8.05 15.66
#